data_281a74fd8345959d76507243cf766849
#
_entry.id   281a74fd8345959d76507243cf766849
#
_cell.length_a   1.000
_cell.length_b   1.000
_cell.length_c   1.000
_cell.angle_alpha   90.00
_cell.angle_beta   90.00
_cell.angle_gamma   90.00
#
_symmetry.space_group_name_H-M   'P 1'
#
loop_
_entity.id
_entity.type
_entity.pdbx_description
1 polymer ?
#
loop_
_entity_poly.entity_id
_entity_poly.type
_entity_poly.pdbx_seq_one_letter_code
_entity_poly.pdbx_strand_id
1 'polypeptide(L)' 'MKVSHHAIARMNERNIDPQDIIDTIKNGIRTVNKWDDNKYTFKHKHMNLFAVTDKGMKTLITVFRKER' A
#
# COMPACT_ATOMS: atom_id res chain seq x y z
N MET A 1 -4.12 -11.67 3.62
CA MET A 1 -4.66 -10.33 3.30
C MET A 1 -5.35 -10.36 1.94
N LYS A 2 -6.50 -9.78 1.88
CA LYS A 2 -7.27 -9.68 0.65
C LYS A 2 -6.77 -8.49 -0.17
N VAL A 3 -6.69 -8.64 -1.49
CA VAL A 3 -6.26 -7.55 -2.36
C VAL A 3 -7.46 -7.05 -3.15
N SER A 4 -7.77 -5.76 -3.04
CA SER A 4 -8.90 -5.19 -3.74
C SER A 4 -8.67 -5.14 -5.24
N HIS A 5 -9.74 -5.09 -6.02
CA HIS A 5 -9.64 -4.94 -7.47
C HIS A 5 -8.92 -3.65 -7.85
N HIS A 6 -9.15 -2.59 -7.09
CA HIS A 6 -8.48 -1.31 -7.31
C HIS A 6 -6.98 -1.44 -7.12
N ALA A 7 -6.56 -2.16 -6.07
CA ALA A 7 -5.14 -2.37 -5.81
C ALA A 7 -4.49 -3.19 -6.94
N ILE A 8 -5.18 -4.23 -7.40
CA ILE A 8 -4.69 -5.06 -8.51
C ILE A 8 -4.52 -4.21 -9.77
N ALA A 9 -5.51 -3.39 -10.09
CA ALA A 9 -5.45 -2.52 -11.26
C ALA A 9 -4.27 -1.55 -11.18
N ARG A 10 -4.04 -0.96 -10.02
CA ARG A 10 -2.92 -0.04 -9.82
C ARG A 10 -1.58 -0.73 -9.96
N MET A 11 -1.46 -1.94 -9.42
CA MET A 11 -0.23 -2.70 -9.55
C MET A 11 0.09 -3.01 -11.00
N ASN A 12 -0.92 -3.36 -11.78
CA ASN A 12 -0.75 -3.66 -13.21
C ASN A 12 -0.41 -2.40 -14.01
N GLU A 13 -1.11 -1.29 -13.75
CA GLU A 13 -0.88 -0.03 -14.45
C GLU A 13 0.53 0.51 -14.24
N ARG A 14 1.06 0.32 -13.04
CA ARG A 14 2.33 0.92 -12.64
C ARG A 14 3.47 -0.07 -12.61
N ASN A 15 3.24 -1.31 -13.01
CA ASN A 15 4.24 -2.38 -12.94
C ASN A 15 4.84 -2.53 -11.56
N ILE A 16 3.99 -2.52 -10.55
CA ILE A 16 4.43 -2.67 -9.16
C ILE A 16 4.52 -4.17 -8.85
N ASP A 17 5.68 -4.59 -8.38
CA ASP A 17 5.92 -5.99 -8.02
C ASP A 17 5.16 -6.31 -6.73
N PRO A 18 4.36 -7.39 -6.69
CA PRO A 18 3.69 -7.80 -5.46
C PRO A 18 4.64 -8.01 -4.28
N GLN A 19 5.86 -8.46 -4.53
CA GLN A 19 6.85 -8.65 -3.48
C GLN A 19 7.22 -7.32 -2.83
N ASP A 20 7.29 -6.26 -3.61
CA ASP A 20 7.58 -4.92 -3.08
C ASP A 20 6.45 -4.43 -2.18
N ILE A 21 5.21 -4.79 -2.50
CA ILE A 21 4.06 -4.45 -1.66
C ILE A 21 4.11 -5.20 -0.33
N ILE A 22 4.44 -6.49 -0.38
CA ILE A 22 4.59 -7.30 0.83
C ILE A 22 5.67 -6.69 1.73
N ASP A 23 6.78 -6.32 1.13
CA ASP A 23 7.90 -5.71 1.83
C ASP A 23 7.51 -4.35 2.44
N THR A 24 6.73 -3.57 1.70
CA THR A 24 6.22 -2.29 2.18
C THR A 24 5.37 -2.46 3.43
N ILE A 25 4.52 -3.45 3.44
CA ILE A 25 3.63 -3.70 4.58
C ILE A 25 4.39 -4.28 5.76
N LYS A 26 5.30 -5.22 5.52
CA LYS A 26 6.03 -5.89 6.60
C LYS A 26 7.14 -5.04 7.20
N ASN A 27 7.89 -4.33 6.36
CA ASN A 27 9.12 -3.66 6.80
C ASN A 27 9.08 -2.14 6.60
N GLY A 28 8.02 -1.62 6.02
CA GLY A 28 7.89 -0.20 5.77
C GLY A 28 7.45 0.59 7.00
N ILE A 29 7.30 1.88 6.81
CA ILE A 29 6.85 2.80 7.85
C ILE A 29 5.33 2.92 7.79
N ARG A 30 4.68 2.61 8.90
CA ARG A 30 3.22 2.69 9.00
C ARG A 30 2.81 4.04 9.59
N THR A 31 1.82 4.67 8.97
CA THR A 31 1.21 5.88 9.51
C THR A 31 -0.30 5.75 9.41
N VAL A 32 -1.01 6.47 10.28
CA VAL A 32 -2.46 6.56 10.19
C VAL A 32 -2.78 7.50 9.03
N ASN A 33 -3.77 7.12 8.22
CA ASN A 33 -4.17 7.93 7.08
C ASN A 33 -4.74 9.27 7.57
N LYS A 34 -4.27 10.38 6.99
CA LYS A 34 -4.71 11.72 7.39
C LYS A 34 -6.20 11.96 7.18
N TRP A 35 -6.74 11.34 6.14
CA TRP A 35 -8.10 11.59 5.71
C TRP A 35 -9.10 10.62 6.28
N ASP A 36 -8.62 9.47 6.80
CA ASP A 36 -9.47 8.41 7.28
C ASP A 36 -8.70 7.58 8.31
N ASP A 37 -9.04 7.72 9.58
CA ASP A 37 -8.38 6.97 10.67
C ASP A 37 -8.65 5.49 10.64
N ASN A 38 -9.55 5.02 9.78
CA ASN A 38 -9.81 3.60 9.63
C ASN A 38 -8.86 2.93 8.65
N LYS A 39 -7.88 3.66 8.17
CA LYS A 39 -6.91 3.16 7.20
C LYS A 39 -5.48 3.43 7.65
N TYR A 40 -4.59 2.53 7.26
CA TYR A 40 -3.16 2.74 7.45
C TYR A 40 -2.51 2.93 6.10
N THR A 41 -1.52 3.82 6.06
CA THR A 41 -0.66 4.00 4.89
C THR A 41 0.73 3.49 5.25
N PHE A 42 1.27 2.62 4.41
CA PHE A 42 2.62 2.08 4.57
C PHE A 42 3.52 2.65 3.49
N LYS A 43 4.71 3.08 3.86
CA LYS A 43 5.71 3.56 2.91
C LYS A 43 6.89 2.60 2.90
N HIS A 44 7.34 2.21 1.71
CA HIS A 44 8.54 1.40 1.56
C HIS A 44 9.76 2.21 2.04
N LYS A 45 10.70 1.53 2.69
CA LYS A 45 11.87 2.18 3.26
C LYS A 45 12.77 2.85 2.23
N HIS A 46 12.88 2.25 1.07
CA HIS A 46 13.84 2.68 0.04
C HIS A 46 13.20 3.18 -1.26
N MET A 47 11.92 2.95 -1.43
CA MET A 47 11.21 3.31 -2.64
C MET A 47 10.09 4.30 -2.32
N ASN A 48 9.65 5.05 -3.31
CA ASN A 48 8.49 5.93 -3.15
C ASN A 48 7.20 5.15 -3.40
N LEU A 49 7.09 4.00 -2.78
CA LEU A 49 5.99 3.08 -2.93
C LEU A 49 5.13 3.09 -1.67
N PHE A 50 3.83 3.19 -1.86
CA PHE A 50 2.88 3.27 -0.76
C PHE A 50 1.80 2.21 -0.91
N ALA A 51 1.38 1.67 0.21
CA ALA A 51 0.27 0.72 0.27
C ALA A 51 -0.72 1.20 1.33
N VAL A 52 -2.01 1.13 1.02
CA VAL A 52 -3.06 1.54 1.96
C VAL A 52 -3.89 0.31 2.31
N THR A 53 -4.01 0.06 3.60
CA THR A 53 -4.80 -1.07 4.10
C THR A 53 -5.90 -0.57 5.03
N ASP A 54 -6.87 -1.42 5.32
CA ASP A 54 -7.82 -1.14 6.39
C ASP A 54 -7.12 -1.29 7.74
N LYS A 55 -7.76 -0.78 8.79
CA LYS A 55 -7.16 -0.78 10.13
C LYS A 55 -6.95 -2.19 10.69
N GLY A 56 -7.77 -3.12 10.27
CA GLY A 56 -7.64 -4.51 10.68
C GLY A 56 -6.60 -5.30 9.89
N MET A 57 -5.95 -4.68 8.92
CA MET A 57 -4.96 -5.33 8.06
C MET A 57 -5.53 -6.51 7.27
N LYS A 58 -6.81 -6.48 6.99
CA LYS A 58 -7.49 -7.57 6.28
C LYS A 58 -7.50 -7.37 4.78
N THR A 59 -7.49 -6.13 4.32
CA THR A 59 -7.61 -5.81 2.91
C THR A 59 -6.57 -4.78 2.49
N LEU A 60 -5.88 -5.06 1.40
CA LEU A 60 -5.06 -4.06 0.71
C LEU A 60 -6.00 -3.26 -0.18
N ILE A 61 -6.23 -2.00 0.18
CA ILE A 61 -7.22 -1.16 -0.48
C ILE A 61 -6.69 -0.58 -1.77
N THR A 62 -5.48 -0.04 -1.73
CA THR A 62 -4.85 0.53 -2.92
C THR A 62 -3.34 0.59 -2.74
N VAL A 63 -2.64 0.78 -3.84
CA VAL A 63 -1.20 1.02 -3.84
C VAL A 63 -0.95 2.18 -4.78
N PHE A 64 0.10 2.93 -4.53
CA PHE A 64 0.51 3.98 -5.45
C PHE A 64 2.00 4.24 -5.33
N ARG A 65 2.55 4.83 -6.36
CA ARG A 65 3.94 5.23 -6.40
C ARG A 65 3.96 6.76 -6.52
N LYS A 66 4.69 7.40 -5.63
CA LYS A 66 4.77 8.85 -5.65
C LYS A 66 5.99 9.24 -6.47
N GLU A 67 5.75 9.94 -7.56
CA GLU A 67 6.82 10.48 -8.38
C GLU A 67 7.10 11.90 -7.93
N ARG A 68 8.34 12.28 -8.04
CA ARG A 68 8.75 13.62 -7.61
C ARG A 68 8.26 14.68 -8.52
#